data_4b6e99363b6ebfc20e21d5fe99839230
#
_entry.id   4b6e99363b6ebfc20e21d5fe99839230
#
_cell.length_a   1.000
_cell.length_b   1.000
_cell.length_c   1.000
_cell.angle_alpha   90.00
_cell.angle_beta   90.00
_cell.angle_gamma   90.00
#
_symmetry.space_group_name_H-M   'P 1'
#
loop_
_entity.id
_entity.type
_entity.pdbx_description
1 polymer ?
#
loop_
_entity_poly.entity_id
_entity_poly.type
_entity_poly.pdbx_seq_one_letter_code
_entity_poly.pdbx_strand_id
1 'polypeptide(L)'
;IWAVLLGDGWWRGCTGGLYRNNFGYKLQFLGQILLEYEDGTKEVIGTDETFCCAQCGLRMNDMKFGNIFDASKEPEDWKEVIFDDRSWSKAEEISGKYLSYDLLIPSRSVPVREMETFVPKVFRDKEDNLILDYGQNIAGYVKMRMYHTKPGQMITLIHSEDMKDGVFNLGNICNGLTDDPHYQQIDYIAKGAEMEEYIPQFTVFGFRYVKLEGYEEPFDPADFTAAAVYSAMEE
;
A
#
# COMPACT_ATOMS: atom_id res chain seq x y z
N ILE A 1 -16.61 -3.50 15.57
CA ILE A 1 -16.64 -2.99 14.19
C ILE A 1 -15.95 -3.97 13.25
N TRP A 2 -16.41 -4.06 12.02
CA TRP A 2 -15.75 -4.77 10.94
C TRP A 2 -15.51 -3.79 9.80
N ALA A 3 -14.28 -3.38 9.63
CA ALA A 3 -13.85 -2.38 8.65
C ALA A 3 -12.76 -2.98 7.74
N VAL A 4 -12.85 -2.69 6.44
CA VAL A 4 -11.98 -3.29 5.41
C VAL A 4 -11.49 -2.19 4.47
N LEU A 5 -10.19 -2.13 4.24
CA LEU A 5 -9.57 -1.32 3.20
C LEU A 5 -9.42 -2.17 1.94
N LEU A 6 -9.85 -1.64 0.80
CA LEU A 6 -9.71 -2.31 -0.51
C LEU A 6 -8.71 -1.56 -1.38
N GLY A 7 -7.71 -2.27 -1.88
CA GLY A 7 -6.76 -1.77 -2.88
C GLY A 7 -7.11 -2.26 -4.29
N ASP A 8 -6.57 -1.60 -5.31
CA ASP A 8 -6.80 -1.95 -6.72
C ASP A 8 -6.20 -3.31 -7.08
N GLY A 9 -5.01 -3.62 -6.55
CA GLY A 9 -4.27 -4.84 -6.83
C GLY A 9 -4.10 -5.07 -8.34
N TRP A 10 -4.20 -6.31 -8.78
CA TRP A 10 -4.23 -6.61 -10.22
C TRP A 10 -5.64 -6.55 -10.82
N TRP A 11 -6.67 -6.47 -9.99
CA TRP A 11 -8.04 -6.40 -10.48
C TRP A 11 -8.31 -5.12 -11.27
N ARG A 12 -7.91 -3.98 -10.72
CA ARG A 12 -8.01 -2.65 -11.32
C ARG A 12 -6.67 -2.07 -11.77
N GLY A 13 -5.55 -2.58 -11.24
CA GLY A 13 -4.21 -2.17 -11.58
C GLY A 13 -3.72 -2.77 -12.90
N CYS A 14 -2.44 -2.53 -13.21
CA CYS A 14 -1.80 -2.99 -14.44
C CYS A 14 -1.25 -4.41 -14.29
N THR A 15 -2.00 -5.40 -14.70
CA THR A 15 -1.51 -6.78 -14.80
C THR A 15 -0.62 -6.93 -16.03
N GLY A 16 0.59 -7.43 -15.83
CA GLY A 16 1.56 -7.62 -16.91
C GLY A 16 2.07 -6.32 -17.54
N GLY A 17 1.73 -5.17 -16.97
CA GLY A 17 2.23 -3.87 -17.39
C GLY A 17 1.54 -3.26 -18.62
N LEU A 18 0.35 -3.74 -18.98
CA LEU A 18 -0.30 -3.28 -20.21
C LEU A 18 -1.42 -2.27 -19.97
N TYR A 19 -2.43 -2.62 -19.20
CA TYR A 19 -3.61 -1.77 -19.04
C TYR A 19 -4.18 -1.87 -17.62
N ARG A 20 -4.82 -0.78 -17.16
CA ARG A 20 -5.63 -0.79 -15.95
C ARG A 20 -7.01 -1.40 -16.21
N ASN A 21 -7.67 -1.88 -15.15
CA ASN A 21 -9.03 -2.44 -15.18
C ASN A 21 -9.19 -3.69 -16.06
N ASN A 22 -8.14 -4.51 -16.20
CA ASN A 22 -8.19 -5.72 -17.03
C ASN A 22 -9.27 -6.72 -16.61
N PHE A 23 -9.53 -6.85 -15.32
CA PHE A 23 -10.51 -7.80 -14.78
C PHE A 23 -11.80 -7.14 -14.32
N GLY A 24 -11.76 -5.84 -14.00
CA GLY A 24 -12.93 -5.08 -13.59
C GLY A 24 -12.59 -3.69 -13.09
N TYR A 25 -13.63 -2.87 -12.90
CA TYR A 25 -13.50 -1.48 -12.48
C TYR A 25 -14.14 -1.19 -11.10
N LYS A 26 -14.92 -2.13 -10.57
CA LYS A 26 -15.49 -2.06 -9.22
C LYS A 26 -14.71 -2.96 -8.28
N LEU A 27 -14.28 -2.43 -7.15
CA LEU A 27 -13.73 -3.23 -6.06
C LEU A 27 -14.86 -3.98 -5.36
N GLN A 28 -14.58 -5.19 -4.92
CA GLN A 28 -15.56 -6.10 -4.33
C GLN A 28 -14.96 -6.76 -3.10
N PHE A 29 -15.79 -7.02 -2.12
CA PHE A 29 -15.40 -7.75 -0.92
C PHE A 29 -16.45 -8.80 -0.58
N LEU A 30 -16.00 -10.01 -0.31
CA LEU A 30 -16.78 -11.09 0.25
C LEU A 30 -16.07 -11.57 1.51
N GLY A 31 -16.78 -11.58 2.62
CA GLY A 31 -16.23 -12.04 3.88
C GLY A 31 -17.30 -12.59 4.81
N GLN A 32 -16.86 -13.44 5.73
CA GLN A 32 -17.69 -13.89 6.83
C GLN A 32 -16.85 -14.06 8.10
N ILE A 33 -17.49 -13.87 9.24
CA ILE A 33 -16.96 -14.16 10.57
C ILE A 33 -17.79 -15.27 11.16
N LEU A 34 -17.15 -16.38 11.53
CA LEU A 34 -17.78 -17.46 12.26
C LEU A 34 -17.46 -17.27 13.75
N LEU A 35 -18.49 -17.05 14.55
CA LEU A 35 -18.40 -17.04 16.00
C LEU A 35 -18.82 -18.42 16.52
N GLU A 36 -18.00 -19.00 17.37
CA GLU A 36 -18.28 -20.25 18.08
C GLU A 36 -18.23 -19.97 19.58
N TYR A 37 -19.37 -20.10 20.23
CA TYR A 37 -19.53 -19.81 21.66
C TYR A 37 -19.18 -21.02 22.51
N GLU A 38 -18.88 -20.80 23.78
CA GLU A 38 -18.50 -21.86 24.74
C GLU A 38 -19.57 -22.92 24.95
N ASP A 39 -20.84 -22.57 24.72
CA ASP A 39 -21.98 -23.51 24.77
C ASP A 39 -22.15 -24.36 23.49
N GLY A 40 -21.25 -24.17 22.49
CA GLY A 40 -21.26 -24.87 21.23
C GLY A 40 -22.19 -24.26 20.19
N THR A 41 -22.88 -23.16 20.51
CA THR A 41 -23.66 -22.41 19.48
C THR A 41 -22.75 -21.71 18.51
N LYS A 42 -23.21 -21.49 17.27
CA LYS A 42 -22.48 -20.84 16.20
C LYS A 42 -23.29 -19.73 15.58
N GLU A 43 -22.65 -18.64 15.29
CA GLU A 43 -23.21 -17.50 14.58
C GLU A 43 -22.31 -17.14 13.40
N VAL A 44 -22.91 -16.83 12.24
CA VAL A 44 -22.20 -16.37 11.05
C VAL A 44 -22.63 -14.95 10.76
N ILE A 45 -21.65 -14.04 10.72
CA ILE A 45 -21.84 -12.66 10.29
C ILE A 45 -21.20 -12.54 8.91
N GLY A 46 -22.00 -12.31 7.86
CA GLY A 46 -21.55 -12.17 6.48
C GLY A 46 -21.56 -10.72 6.01
N THR A 47 -20.92 -10.47 4.89
CA THR A 47 -21.06 -9.21 4.16
C THR A 47 -22.39 -9.16 3.45
N ASP A 48 -23.09 -8.02 3.51
CA ASP A 48 -24.37 -7.76 2.87
C ASP A 48 -24.54 -6.26 2.54
N GLU A 49 -25.71 -5.86 2.08
CA GLU A 49 -26.06 -4.47 1.76
C GLU A 49 -26.15 -3.53 2.98
N THR A 50 -26.01 -4.02 4.19
CA THR A 50 -25.94 -3.16 5.38
C THR A 50 -24.57 -2.47 5.52
N PHE A 51 -23.54 -3.00 4.86
CA PHE A 51 -22.23 -2.38 4.80
C PHE A 51 -22.29 -1.00 4.13
N CYS A 52 -21.46 -0.10 4.66
CA CYS A 52 -21.26 1.23 4.09
C CYS A 52 -19.86 1.33 3.49
N CYS A 53 -19.69 2.10 2.44
CA CYS A 53 -18.41 2.30 1.76
C CYS A 53 -18.17 3.77 1.43
N ALA A 54 -16.90 4.18 1.49
CA ALA A 54 -16.45 5.50 1.09
C ALA A 54 -15.08 5.42 0.40
N GLN A 55 -14.73 6.48 -0.29
CA GLN A 55 -13.36 6.68 -0.74
C GLN A 55 -12.51 7.17 0.43
N CYS A 56 -11.25 6.71 0.47
CA CYS A 56 -10.27 7.08 1.49
C CYS A 56 -9.05 7.78 0.89
N GLY A 57 -8.02 8.01 1.69
CA GLY A 57 -6.76 8.60 1.26
C GLY A 57 -6.04 7.82 0.16
N LEU A 58 -6.23 6.51 0.07
CA LEU A 58 -5.63 5.69 -0.99
C LEU A 58 -6.30 5.98 -2.35
N ARG A 59 -5.68 6.85 -3.15
CA ARG A 59 -6.23 7.36 -4.41
C ARG A 59 -5.87 6.50 -5.62
N MET A 60 -4.73 5.84 -5.56
CA MET A 60 -4.25 4.88 -6.54
C MET A 60 -3.44 3.80 -5.81
N ASN A 61 -3.65 2.56 -6.21
CA ASN A 61 -2.85 1.45 -5.73
C ASN A 61 -2.58 0.48 -6.89
N ASP A 62 -1.33 0.15 -7.06
CA ASP A 62 -0.89 -0.81 -8.06
C ASP A 62 0.29 -1.61 -7.49
N MET A 63 0.26 -2.93 -7.66
CA MET A 63 1.32 -3.78 -7.11
C MET A 63 2.70 -3.51 -7.74
N LYS A 64 2.73 -3.00 -8.97
CA LYS A 64 3.96 -2.73 -9.71
C LYS A 64 4.34 -1.25 -9.68
N PHE A 65 3.34 -0.38 -9.88
CA PHE A 65 3.61 1.06 -10.02
C PHE A 65 3.63 1.76 -8.67
N GLY A 66 2.82 1.34 -7.71
CA GLY A 66 2.86 1.86 -6.36
C GLY A 66 1.57 2.49 -5.88
N ASN A 67 1.69 3.51 -5.04
CA ASN A 67 0.55 4.16 -4.38
C ASN A 67 0.59 5.67 -4.58
N ILE A 68 -0.62 6.24 -4.68
CA ILE A 68 -0.85 7.66 -4.40
C ILE A 68 -1.77 7.72 -3.18
N PHE A 69 -1.31 8.32 -2.10
CA PHE A 69 -2.05 8.49 -0.87
C PHE A 69 -2.20 9.97 -0.52
N ASP A 70 -3.43 10.45 -0.39
CA ASP A 70 -3.77 11.80 0.04
C ASP A 70 -4.29 11.77 1.49
N ALA A 71 -3.44 12.14 2.44
CA ALA A 71 -3.76 12.10 3.86
C ALA A 71 -4.93 13.03 4.23
N SER A 72 -5.18 14.09 3.44
CA SER A 72 -6.32 14.99 3.66
C SER A 72 -7.68 14.38 3.30
N LYS A 73 -7.67 13.23 2.62
CA LYS A 73 -8.88 12.49 2.19
C LYS A 73 -9.12 11.22 3.00
N GLU A 74 -8.21 10.90 3.90
CA GLU A 74 -8.44 9.77 4.81
C GLU A 74 -9.51 10.15 5.81
N PRO A 75 -10.61 9.37 5.94
CA PRO A 75 -11.60 9.61 6.98
C PRO A 75 -10.95 9.44 8.35
N GLU A 76 -11.15 10.41 9.24
CA GLU A 76 -10.64 10.31 10.60
C GLU A 76 -11.40 9.23 11.37
N ASP A 77 -10.70 8.48 12.20
CA ASP A 77 -11.26 7.52 13.16
C ASP A 77 -12.16 6.40 12.57
N TRP A 78 -12.08 6.14 11.25
CA TRP A 78 -12.94 5.15 10.60
C TRP A 78 -12.75 3.71 11.12
N LYS A 79 -11.69 3.45 11.87
CA LYS A 79 -11.40 2.16 12.52
C LYS A 79 -11.96 2.08 13.94
N GLU A 80 -12.48 3.19 14.48
CA GLU A 80 -12.97 3.23 15.84
C GLU A 80 -14.40 2.66 15.96
N VAL A 81 -14.70 2.05 17.10
CA VAL A 81 -15.99 1.38 17.34
C VAL A 81 -17.16 2.35 17.24
N ILE A 82 -16.94 3.62 17.59
CA ILE A 82 -17.98 4.66 17.63
C ILE A 82 -18.05 5.49 16.33
N PHE A 83 -17.35 5.06 15.26
CA PHE A 83 -17.35 5.78 13.99
C PHE A 83 -18.76 5.88 13.40
N ASP A 84 -19.14 7.08 12.95
CA ASP A 84 -20.43 7.36 12.32
C ASP A 84 -20.31 7.25 10.79
N ASP A 85 -20.73 6.12 10.24
CA ASP A 85 -20.70 5.83 8.79
C ASP A 85 -22.00 6.21 8.05
N ARG A 86 -22.96 6.90 8.70
CA ARG A 86 -24.27 7.25 8.09
C ARG A 86 -24.17 8.13 6.85
N SER A 87 -23.06 8.85 6.67
CA SER A 87 -22.77 9.65 5.47
C SER A 87 -22.17 8.84 4.32
N TRP A 88 -21.77 7.60 4.57
CA TRP A 88 -21.18 6.72 3.56
C TRP A 88 -22.25 6.11 2.66
N SER A 89 -21.87 5.75 1.44
CA SER A 89 -22.76 5.07 0.51
C SER A 89 -23.00 3.63 0.95
N LYS A 90 -24.19 3.11 0.70
CA LYS A 90 -24.46 1.68 0.91
C LYS A 90 -23.69 0.83 -0.08
N ALA A 91 -23.23 -0.32 0.38
CA ALA A 91 -22.69 -1.34 -0.50
C ALA A 91 -23.82 -1.91 -1.38
N GLU A 92 -23.44 -2.33 -2.59
CA GLU A 92 -24.35 -3.00 -3.52
C GLU A 92 -24.01 -4.50 -3.55
N GLU A 93 -25.01 -5.35 -3.38
CA GLU A 93 -24.84 -6.77 -3.63
C GLU A 93 -24.57 -6.99 -5.13
N ILE A 94 -23.50 -7.74 -5.41
CA ILE A 94 -23.16 -8.09 -6.78
C ILE A 94 -23.65 -9.48 -7.07
N SER A 95 -24.62 -9.56 -7.97
CA SER A 95 -25.07 -10.82 -8.56
C SER A 95 -24.49 -10.98 -9.96
N GLY A 96 -24.03 -12.15 -10.31
CA GLY A 96 -23.49 -12.36 -11.64
C GLY A 96 -23.34 -13.83 -12.01
N LYS A 97 -23.42 -14.10 -13.31
CA LYS A 97 -23.31 -15.44 -13.91
C LYS A 97 -22.01 -16.17 -13.56
N TYR A 98 -20.96 -15.42 -13.17
CA TYR A 98 -19.62 -15.95 -12.90
C TYR A 98 -19.27 -16.02 -11.40
N LEU A 99 -20.22 -15.64 -10.53
CA LEU A 99 -20.04 -15.77 -9.08
C LEU A 99 -20.46 -17.19 -8.68
N SER A 100 -19.49 -17.98 -8.23
CA SER A 100 -19.76 -19.30 -7.65
C SER A 100 -18.98 -19.43 -6.35
N TYR A 101 -19.71 -19.64 -5.25
CA TYR A 101 -19.11 -19.90 -3.94
C TYR A 101 -18.38 -21.25 -3.91
N ASP A 102 -18.66 -22.16 -4.84
CA ASP A 102 -17.96 -23.44 -4.97
C ASP A 102 -16.47 -23.28 -5.32
N LEU A 103 -16.08 -22.10 -5.80
CA LEU A 103 -14.68 -21.77 -6.11
C LEU A 103 -13.89 -21.27 -4.88
N LEU A 104 -14.57 -21.04 -3.76
CA LEU A 104 -13.90 -20.60 -2.54
C LEU A 104 -13.19 -21.78 -1.88
N ILE A 105 -11.88 -21.66 -1.73
CA ILE A 105 -11.04 -22.64 -1.07
C ILE A 105 -10.24 -22.00 0.05
N PRO A 106 -9.91 -22.71 1.13
CA PRO A 106 -9.01 -22.19 2.15
C PRO A 106 -7.65 -21.82 1.56
N SER A 107 -7.09 -20.68 2.00
CA SER A 107 -5.71 -20.34 1.67
C SER A 107 -4.76 -21.41 2.24
N ARG A 108 -3.86 -21.90 1.38
CA ARG A 108 -2.80 -22.85 1.76
C ARG A 108 -1.42 -22.18 1.79
N SER A 109 -1.37 -20.90 1.49
CA SER A 109 -0.12 -20.15 1.45
C SER A 109 0.37 -19.83 2.85
N VAL A 110 1.66 -19.94 3.06
CA VAL A 110 2.32 -19.40 4.25
C VAL A 110 2.15 -17.88 4.24
N PRO A 111 1.75 -17.25 5.35
CA PRO A 111 1.53 -15.81 5.39
C PRO A 111 2.84 -15.05 5.13
N VAL A 112 2.75 -14.00 4.34
CA VAL A 112 3.84 -13.03 4.19
C VAL A 112 3.78 -12.07 5.38
N ARG A 113 4.94 -11.81 5.98
CA ARG A 113 5.07 -10.94 7.16
C ARG A 113 6.28 -10.02 7.02
N GLU A 114 6.29 -8.94 7.79
CA GLU A 114 7.50 -8.17 8.04
C GLU A 114 8.45 -9.04 8.86
N MET A 115 9.63 -9.30 8.34
CA MET A 115 10.61 -10.18 8.97
C MET A 115 11.84 -9.42 9.47
N GLU A 116 12.26 -8.38 8.75
CA GLU A 116 13.44 -7.59 9.07
C GLU A 116 13.18 -6.10 8.83
N THR A 117 13.92 -5.25 9.51
CA THR A 117 13.86 -3.80 9.33
C THR A 117 15.25 -3.21 9.11
N PHE A 118 15.34 -2.21 8.25
CA PHE A 118 16.58 -1.56 7.84
C PHE A 118 16.46 -0.05 7.97
N VAL A 119 17.43 0.55 8.66
CA VAL A 119 17.61 2.02 8.71
C VAL A 119 18.58 2.40 7.59
N PRO A 120 18.25 3.36 6.72
CA PRO A 120 19.08 3.69 5.58
C PRO A 120 20.31 4.50 5.98
N LYS A 121 21.34 4.44 5.13
CA LYS A 121 22.36 5.49 5.03
C LYS A 121 21.86 6.54 4.05
N VAL A 122 21.93 7.81 4.47
CA VAL A 122 21.46 8.94 3.66
C VAL A 122 22.67 9.59 2.98
N PHE A 123 22.57 9.86 1.69
CA PHE A 123 23.59 10.59 0.93
C PHE A 123 22.97 11.25 -0.30
N ARG A 124 23.74 12.17 -0.93
CA ARG A 124 23.37 12.71 -2.24
C ARG A 124 24.21 12.05 -3.33
N ASP A 125 23.54 11.69 -4.42
CA ASP A 125 24.21 11.13 -5.60
C ASP A 125 24.91 12.24 -6.43
N LYS A 126 25.52 11.88 -7.58
CA LYS A 126 26.24 12.84 -8.43
C LYS A 126 25.34 13.88 -9.10
N GLU A 127 24.04 13.66 -9.15
CA GLU A 127 23.04 14.58 -9.67
C GLU A 127 22.29 15.31 -8.55
N ASP A 128 22.82 15.27 -7.32
CA ASP A 128 22.25 15.88 -6.12
C ASP A 128 20.90 15.29 -5.68
N ASN A 129 20.53 14.09 -6.15
CA ASN A 129 19.37 13.38 -5.64
C ASN A 129 19.62 12.91 -4.20
N LEU A 130 18.62 13.05 -3.34
CA LEU A 130 18.66 12.55 -1.97
C LEU A 130 18.33 11.06 -1.96
N ILE A 131 19.29 10.23 -1.55
CA ILE A 131 19.24 8.78 -1.64
C ILE A 131 19.28 8.13 -0.25
N LEU A 132 18.39 7.19 -0.05
CA LEU A 132 18.33 6.28 1.09
C LEU A 132 18.89 4.91 0.66
N ASP A 133 20.08 4.49 1.14
CA ASP A 133 20.69 3.18 0.86
C ASP A 133 20.45 2.24 2.04
N TYR A 134 19.70 1.20 1.85
CA TYR A 134 19.38 0.17 2.85
C TYR A 134 20.45 -0.93 2.95
N GLY A 135 21.54 -0.84 2.17
CA GLY A 135 22.71 -1.69 2.27
C GLY A 135 22.61 -3.02 1.54
N GLN A 136 21.40 -3.52 1.30
CA GLN A 136 21.15 -4.74 0.52
C GLN A 136 19.84 -4.63 -0.25
N ASN A 137 19.69 -5.45 -1.30
CA ASN A 137 18.44 -5.56 -2.03
C ASN A 137 17.43 -6.37 -1.23
N ILE A 138 16.21 -5.85 -1.06
CA ILE A 138 15.13 -6.46 -0.29
C ILE A 138 13.83 -6.47 -1.11
N ALA A 139 12.92 -7.35 -0.77
CA ALA A 139 11.52 -7.25 -1.15
C ALA A 139 10.75 -6.63 0.02
N GLY A 140 10.13 -5.46 -0.18
CA GLY A 140 9.51 -4.76 0.94
C GLY A 140 8.95 -3.39 0.60
N TYR A 141 8.86 -2.55 1.58
CA TYR A 141 8.39 -1.17 1.50
C TYR A 141 9.05 -0.28 2.56
N VAL A 142 8.96 1.03 2.39
CA VAL A 142 9.49 2.01 3.36
C VAL A 142 8.34 2.55 4.20
N LYS A 143 8.48 2.49 5.52
CA LYS A 143 7.64 3.18 6.49
C LYS A 143 8.14 4.61 6.62
N MET A 144 7.25 5.57 6.58
CA MET A 144 7.58 6.98 6.64
C MET A 144 7.03 7.61 7.92
N ARG A 145 7.86 8.38 8.61
CA ARG A 145 7.46 9.31 9.66
C ARG A 145 7.98 10.70 9.28
N MET A 146 7.08 11.65 9.18
CA MET A 146 7.38 12.99 8.67
C MET A 146 6.91 14.03 9.68
N TYR A 147 7.70 15.06 9.87
CA TYR A 147 7.43 16.13 10.82
C TYR A 147 7.24 17.46 10.11
N HIS A 148 6.40 18.34 10.69
CA HIS A 148 6.18 19.72 10.24
C HIS A 148 5.82 19.81 8.75
N THR A 149 5.05 18.87 8.25
CA THR A 149 4.59 18.86 6.86
C THR A 149 3.64 20.03 6.58
N LYS A 150 3.53 20.41 5.32
CA LYS A 150 2.59 21.46 4.88
C LYS A 150 1.39 20.80 4.20
N PRO A 151 0.17 21.38 4.34
CA PRO A 151 -0.98 20.88 3.60
C PRO A 151 -0.72 20.84 2.09
N GLY A 152 -0.94 19.66 1.48
CA GLY A 152 -0.69 19.45 0.06
C GLY A 152 0.79 19.23 -0.32
N GLN A 153 1.72 19.19 0.63
CA GLN A 153 3.10 18.82 0.35
C GLN A 153 3.15 17.39 -0.17
N MET A 154 3.71 17.21 -1.36
CA MET A 154 3.93 15.89 -1.93
C MET A 154 5.32 15.39 -1.57
N ILE A 155 5.38 14.19 -0.99
CA ILE A 155 6.59 13.49 -0.61
C ILE A 155 6.62 12.20 -1.41
N THR A 156 7.66 12.03 -2.23
CA THR A 156 7.77 10.93 -3.18
C THR A 156 8.93 10.02 -2.83
N LEU A 157 8.68 8.72 -2.77
CA LEU A 157 9.69 7.67 -2.69
C LEU A 157 9.72 6.89 -3.99
N ILE A 158 10.85 6.91 -4.69
CA ILE A 158 11.07 6.13 -5.90
C ILE A 158 12.10 5.04 -5.59
N HIS A 159 11.71 3.77 -5.78
CA HIS A 159 12.52 2.62 -5.37
C HIS A 159 13.32 2.07 -6.55
N SER A 160 14.57 1.69 -6.30
CA SER A 160 15.46 1.06 -7.29
C SER A 160 16.39 0.03 -6.66
N GLU A 161 16.83 -0.92 -7.47
CA GLU A 161 17.82 -1.93 -7.09
C GLU A 161 19.25 -1.46 -7.35
N ASP A 162 19.46 -0.44 -8.18
CA ASP A 162 20.76 -0.12 -8.77
C ASP A 162 21.11 1.38 -8.78
N MET A 163 22.42 1.61 -8.76
CA MET A 163 23.05 2.91 -9.00
C MET A 163 24.00 2.75 -10.20
N LYS A 164 23.85 3.57 -11.22
CA LYS A 164 24.72 3.55 -12.39
C LYS A 164 25.65 4.74 -12.40
N ASP A 165 26.95 4.49 -12.44
CA ASP A 165 28.00 5.52 -12.45
C ASP A 165 27.91 6.53 -11.29
N GLY A 166 27.30 6.13 -10.16
CA GLY A 166 27.06 6.95 -8.99
C GLY A 166 25.83 7.85 -9.07
N VAL A 167 24.89 7.51 -9.95
CA VAL A 167 23.59 8.17 -10.12
C VAL A 167 22.48 7.15 -9.93
N PHE A 168 21.38 7.56 -9.33
CA PHE A 168 20.18 6.73 -9.15
C PHE A 168 19.64 6.23 -10.50
N ASN A 169 19.42 4.91 -10.62
CA ASN A 169 19.12 4.29 -11.90
C ASN A 169 17.84 3.45 -11.86
N LEU A 170 16.89 3.74 -12.74
CA LEU A 170 15.64 2.98 -12.93
C LEU A 170 15.68 2.07 -14.17
N GLY A 171 16.79 2.03 -14.91
CA GLY A 171 16.85 1.35 -16.22
C GLY A 171 16.64 -0.16 -16.17
N ASN A 172 16.83 -0.79 -15.02
CA ASN A 172 16.56 -2.21 -14.79
C ASN A 172 15.09 -2.51 -14.42
N ILE A 173 14.32 -1.49 -14.02
CA ILE A 173 12.93 -1.61 -13.57
C ILE A 173 11.96 -1.15 -14.65
N CYS A 174 12.27 -0.03 -15.30
CA CYS A 174 11.48 0.55 -16.38
C CYS A 174 11.68 -0.24 -17.68
N ASN A 175 10.71 -1.05 -18.03
CA ASN A 175 10.80 -1.93 -19.20
C ASN A 175 10.24 -1.32 -20.49
N GLY A 176 9.80 -0.05 -20.47
CA GLY A 176 9.24 0.66 -21.62
C GLY A 176 7.92 0.11 -22.16
N LEU A 177 7.25 -0.79 -21.45
CA LEU A 177 5.98 -1.40 -21.90
C LEU A 177 4.75 -0.53 -21.59
N THR A 178 4.91 0.58 -20.91
CA THR A 178 3.83 1.49 -20.54
C THR A 178 4.34 2.92 -20.48
N ASP A 179 3.45 3.85 -20.81
CA ASP A 179 3.70 5.29 -20.69
C ASP A 179 3.42 5.82 -19.27
N ASP A 180 3.08 4.94 -18.30
CA ASP A 180 2.87 5.33 -16.92
C ASP A 180 4.20 5.78 -16.30
N PRO A 181 4.30 7.02 -15.82
CA PRO A 181 5.55 7.54 -15.25
C PRO A 181 5.86 6.94 -13.86
N HIS A 182 4.91 6.28 -13.23
CA HIS A 182 5.07 5.68 -11.91
C HIS A 182 5.67 4.28 -12.03
N TYR A 183 6.86 4.10 -11.47
CA TYR A 183 7.51 2.79 -11.34
C TYR A 183 8.02 2.63 -9.92
N GLN A 184 7.46 1.65 -9.18
CA GLN A 184 7.84 1.39 -7.79
C GLN A 184 7.86 2.70 -6.97
N GLN A 185 6.81 3.52 -7.12
CA GLN A 185 6.73 4.86 -6.58
C GLN A 185 5.62 4.99 -5.54
N ILE A 186 5.92 5.68 -4.46
CA ILE A 186 4.96 6.08 -3.45
C ILE A 186 4.88 7.60 -3.45
N ASP A 187 3.70 8.13 -3.72
CA ASP A 187 3.38 9.55 -3.57
C ASP A 187 2.50 9.74 -2.35
N TYR A 188 3.00 10.45 -1.37
CA TYR A 188 2.28 10.83 -0.18
C TYR A 188 1.96 12.32 -0.22
N ILE A 189 0.68 12.68 -0.18
CA ILE A 189 0.21 14.07 -0.11
C ILE A 189 -0.17 14.34 1.34
N ALA A 190 0.64 15.18 2.01
CA ALA A 190 0.51 15.48 3.42
C ALA A 190 -0.74 16.31 3.73
N LYS A 191 -1.35 16.09 4.89
CA LYS A 191 -2.46 16.92 5.40
C LYS A 191 -1.98 18.17 6.15
N GLY A 192 -0.69 18.23 6.50
CA GLY A 192 -0.09 19.38 7.20
C GLY A 192 -0.20 19.26 8.72
N ALA A 193 0.31 18.19 9.29
CA ALA A 193 0.34 17.97 10.73
C ALA A 193 1.77 18.13 11.30
N GLU A 194 1.86 18.25 12.62
CA GLU A 194 3.12 18.26 13.36
C GLU A 194 3.91 16.97 13.12
N MET A 195 3.21 15.83 13.05
CA MET A 195 3.77 14.52 12.73
C MET A 195 2.75 13.72 11.94
N GLU A 196 3.23 13.10 10.85
CA GLU A 196 2.45 12.18 10.01
C GLU A 196 3.21 10.88 9.82
N GLU A 197 2.50 9.76 9.88
CA GLU A 197 3.05 8.44 9.60
C GLU A 197 2.32 7.82 8.41
N TYR A 198 3.07 7.16 7.54
CA TYR A 198 2.49 6.38 6.45
C TYR A 198 3.21 5.06 6.26
N ILE A 199 2.44 4.00 6.18
CA ILE A 199 2.90 2.66 5.81
C ILE A 199 2.19 2.30 4.51
N PRO A 200 2.92 2.13 3.38
CA PRO A 200 2.31 1.76 2.11
C PRO A 200 1.50 0.47 2.23
N GLN A 201 0.30 0.48 1.64
CA GLN A 201 -0.62 -0.67 1.66
C GLN A 201 -0.66 -1.33 0.29
N PHE A 202 -0.73 -2.66 0.26
CA PHE A 202 -0.91 -3.49 -0.94
C PHE A 202 0.19 -3.38 -2.01
N THR A 203 1.38 -2.87 -1.65
CA THR A 203 2.53 -2.81 -2.54
C THR A 203 3.75 -3.42 -1.87
N VAL A 204 4.55 -4.14 -2.65
CA VAL A 204 5.86 -4.68 -2.26
C VAL A 204 6.79 -4.50 -3.45
N PHE A 205 7.93 -3.85 -3.21
CA PHE A 205 8.93 -3.56 -4.24
C PHE A 205 10.23 -4.32 -3.99
N GLY A 206 10.96 -4.61 -5.07
CA GLY A 206 12.37 -5.00 -4.99
C GLY A 206 13.23 -3.75 -5.03
N PHE A 207 14.05 -3.50 -3.99
CA PHE A 207 14.88 -2.31 -3.95
C PHE A 207 16.03 -2.43 -2.94
N ARG A 208 17.07 -1.65 -3.19
CA ARG A 208 18.12 -1.31 -2.22
C ARG A 208 18.15 0.19 -1.98
N TYR A 209 17.91 0.98 -3.01
CA TYR A 209 18.01 2.43 -2.99
C TYR A 209 16.62 3.05 -3.14
N VAL A 210 16.40 4.14 -2.42
CA VAL A 210 15.18 4.94 -2.57
C VAL A 210 15.58 6.40 -2.76
N LYS A 211 15.10 7.01 -3.84
CA LYS A 211 15.19 8.45 -4.02
C LYS A 211 14.04 9.11 -3.27
N LEU A 212 14.34 10.04 -2.38
CA LEU A 212 13.38 10.83 -1.62
C LEU A 212 13.26 12.21 -2.23
N GLU A 213 12.05 12.61 -2.57
CA GLU A 213 11.73 13.93 -3.10
C GLU A 213 10.65 14.61 -2.24
N GLY A 214 10.66 15.94 -2.21
CA GLY A 214 9.65 16.74 -1.51
C GLY A 214 9.76 16.75 0.02
N TYR A 215 10.80 16.14 0.59
CA TYR A 215 11.12 16.18 2.00
C TYR A 215 12.64 16.31 2.16
N GLU A 216 13.10 17.33 2.88
CA GLU A 216 14.51 17.71 2.92
C GLU A 216 15.14 17.45 4.28
N GLU A 217 16.48 17.33 4.27
CA GLU A 217 17.29 17.26 5.49
C GLU A 217 17.24 18.60 6.28
N PRO A 218 17.40 18.57 7.62
CA PRO A 218 17.74 17.39 8.41
C PRO A 218 16.51 16.57 8.84
N PHE A 219 16.62 15.26 8.81
CA PHE A 219 15.68 14.30 9.40
C PHE A 219 16.47 13.12 10.00
N ASP A 220 15.83 12.36 10.89
CA ASP A 220 16.43 11.11 11.39
C ASP A 220 16.26 10.01 10.30
N PRO A 221 17.34 9.36 9.83
CA PRO A 221 17.22 8.23 8.91
C PRO A 221 16.28 7.14 9.40
N ALA A 222 16.12 6.95 10.71
CA ALA A 222 15.17 6.00 11.29
C ALA A 222 13.70 6.33 11.03
N ASP A 223 13.38 7.56 10.59
CA ASP A 223 12.03 7.95 10.18
C ASP A 223 11.63 7.37 8.81
N PHE A 224 12.60 6.82 8.05
CA PHE A 224 12.38 6.15 6.77
C PHE A 224 12.89 4.71 6.82
N THR A 225 12.31 3.89 7.68
CA THR A 225 12.73 2.51 7.90
C THR A 225 12.12 1.57 6.86
N ALA A 226 12.95 0.80 6.15
CA ALA A 226 12.45 -0.24 5.26
C ALA A 226 12.09 -1.50 6.05
N ALA A 227 10.97 -2.12 5.68
CA ALA A 227 10.56 -3.44 6.14
C ALA A 227 10.72 -4.46 5.02
N ALA A 228 11.53 -5.49 5.22
CA ALA A 228 11.58 -6.63 4.33
C ALA A 228 10.45 -7.60 4.65
N VAL A 229 9.75 -8.07 3.59
CA VAL A 229 8.61 -8.96 3.71
C VAL A 229 8.84 -10.24 2.92
N TYR A 230 8.60 -11.37 3.56
CA TYR A 230 8.66 -12.69 2.92
C TYR A 230 7.82 -13.71 3.69
N SER A 231 7.67 -14.91 3.10
CA SER A 231 6.89 -15.99 3.69
C SER A 231 7.46 -16.41 5.05
N ALA A 232 6.61 -16.39 6.08
CA ALA A 232 6.99 -16.78 7.45
C ALA A 232 7.05 -18.32 7.58
N MET A 233 8.04 -18.93 6.91
CA MET A 233 8.29 -20.38 7.03
C MET A 233 9.04 -20.67 8.32
N GLU A 234 8.70 -21.77 9.00
CA GLU A 234 9.53 -22.31 10.07
C GLU A 234 10.78 -22.95 9.46
N GLU A 235 11.96 -22.65 10.01
CA GLU A 235 13.24 -23.25 9.65
C GLU A 235 13.37 -24.64 10.29
#